data_b53870ce54ed2f4f782a815acf57e229
#
_entry.id   b53870ce54ed2f4f782a815acf57e229
#
_cell.length_a   1.000
_cell.length_b   1.000
_cell.length_c   1.000
_cell.angle_alpha   90.00
_cell.angle_beta   90.00
_cell.angle_gamma   90.00
#
_symmetry.space_group_name_H-M   'P 1'
#
loop_
_entity.id
_entity.type
_entity.pdbx_description
1 polymer ?
#
loop_
_entity_poly.entity_id
_entity_poly.type
_entity_poly.pdbx_seq_one_letter_code
_entity_poly.pdbx_strand_id
1 'polypeptide(L)'
;MRMKRTYFRLVLVILAVFCACSIGAHAQSGSRPSPSPTPKSEDQEPIRVFTEEVRLPIAATDTYGHYDPTLTSDDVLVLEDGQQQQIKSIQHLPANVLLLLDVGNQLGLKDTNLTRDVAMRVINSLFAGTRIGVMQFAMKPELLQTWTTDKPGIVRVLKTKMISGKSSRLSDAIAAAAEQFKGTPAGTRHIVIVSDGVDTPGGKVTMTNALKQLNSIQASVHILSYTVLARQELETQTKIWRPGDGIQRDGNPGSNPVANGDPTLPPTATRTPTFKIGSIDTDVAMRRKRKEYERATRQSEKQLTEIAEESGGRIFLPTNPNELLAQAESIARDIGSQYVVTYRPTRPLAAAKPGEYRKVEVASRRVGLYLRSRRGYVVPDNQ
;
A
#
# COMPACT_ATOMS: atom_id res chain seq x y z
N MET A 1 20.36 6.45 -55.94
CA MET A 1 20.90 7.83 -55.84
C MET A 1 20.19 8.82 -56.78
N ARG A 2 18.89 8.63 -57.07
CA ARG A 2 18.10 9.50 -57.96
C ARG A 2 16.92 10.24 -57.30
N MET A 3 16.58 9.97 -56.07
CA MET A 3 15.39 10.51 -55.38
C MET A 3 15.63 11.78 -54.55
N LYS A 4 16.87 12.16 -54.24
CA LYS A 4 17.18 13.38 -53.47
C LYS A 4 17.27 14.68 -54.28
N ARG A 5 17.32 14.60 -55.62
CA ARG A 5 17.41 15.79 -56.49
C ARG A 5 16.05 16.44 -56.86
N THR A 6 14.96 15.70 -56.70
CA THR A 6 13.61 16.16 -57.05
C THR A 6 12.99 17.04 -55.98
N TYR A 7 13.23 16.73 -54.71
CA TYR A 7 12.72 17.54 -53.58
C TYR A 7 13.42 18.90 -53.43
N PHE A 8 14.71 18.97 -53.80
CA PHE A 8 15.46 20.23 -53.73
C PHE A 8 15.00 21.25 -54.78
N ARG A 9 14.52 20.80 -55.92
CA ARG A 9 13.98 21.69 -57.00
C ARG A 9 12.56 22.17 -56.69
N LEU A 10 11.76 21.40 -55.96
CA LEU A 10 10.40 21.78 -55.56
C LEU A 10 10.40 22.86 -54.46
N VAL A 11 11.32 22.82 -53.52
CA VAL A 11 11.46 23.81 -52.45
C VAL A 11 11.95 25.15 -52.99
N LEU A 12 12.79 25.16 -54.02
CA LEU A 12 13.33 26.39 -54.63
C LEU A 12 12.30 27.14 -55.48
N VAL A 13 11.31 26.44 -56.06
CA VAL A 13 10.21 27.03 -56.79
C VAL A 13 9.15 27.65 -55.87
N ILE A 14 8.91 27.08 -54.72
CA ILE A 14 7.97 27.62 -53.73
C ILE A 14 8.53 28.88 -53.05
N LEU A 15 9.84 29.00 -52.86
CA LEU A 15 10.48 30.20 -52.30
C LEU A 15 10.51 31.39 -53.29
N ALA A 16 10.50 31.12 -54.58
CA ALA A 16 10.52 32.18 -55.67
C ALA A 16 9.13 32.81 -55.90
N VAL A 17 8.04 32.15 -55.57
CA VAL A 17 6.67 32.65 -55.73
C VAL A 17 6.25 33.57 -54.55
N PHE A 18 6.91 33.49 -53.40
CA PHE A 18 6.58 34.33 -52.21
C PHE A 18 7.27 35.70 -52.20
N CYS A 19 8.22 35.96 -53.17
CA CYS A 19 8.99 37.23 -53.23
C CYS A 19 8.45 38.21 -54.20
N ALA A 20 7.36 37.90 -54.94
CA ALA A 20 6.89 38.76 -56.11
C ALA A 20 5.62 39.58 -55.83
N CYS A 21 5.08 39.61 -54.59
CA CYS A 21 3.84 40.34 -54.29
C CYS A 21 3.99 41.49 -53.28
N SER A 22 5.07 42.22 -53.30
CA SER A 22 5.24 43.38 -52.42
C SER A 22 5.78 44.60 -53.17
N ILE A 23 4.96 45.17 -54.08
CA ILE A 23 5.16 46.58 -54.55
C ILE A 23 3.75 47.14 -54.84
N GLY A 24 3.38 48.20 -54.07
CA GLY A 24 2.35 49.15 -54.46
C GLY A 24 1.21 49.38 -53.47
N ALA A 25 1.38 50.26 -52.53
CA ALA A 25 0.29 51.04 -51.98
C ALA A 25 0.79 52.44 -51.58
N HIS A 26 0.29 53.42 -52.33
CA HIS A 26 0.52 54.86 -52.09
C HIS A 26 -0.11 55.31 -50.73
N ALA A 27 0.63 56.15 -50.03
CA ALA A 27 0.17 56.82 -48.83
C ALA A 27 -0.88 57.86 -49.11
N GLN A 28 -2.05 57.77 -48.50
CA GLN A 28 -2.95 58.92 -48.30
C GLN A 28 -2.86 59.38 -46.87
N SER A 29 -2.47 60.64 -46.70
CA SER A 29 -2.42 61.34 -45.44
C SER A 29 -3.85 61.62 -44.94
N GLY A 30 -4.34 60.82 -43.99
CA GLY A 30 -5.57 61.10 -43.26
C GLY A 30 -5.24 61.12 -41.75
N SER A 31 -5.61 62.21 -41.10
CA SER A 31 -5.44 62.43 -39.69
C SER A 31 -6.04 61.28 -38.85
N ARG A 32 -5.17 60.57 -38.13
CA ARG A 32 -5.59 59.48 -37.21
C ARG A 32 -6.28 60.13 -36.00
N PRO A 33 -7.47 59.67 -35.59
CA PRO A 33 -7.95 59.94 -34.27
C PRO A 33 -7.05 59.21 -33.25
N SER A 34 -6.72 59.91 -32.16
CA SER A 34 -5.94 59.40 -31.05
C SER A 34 -6.61 58.11 -30.49
N PRO A 35 -5.89 57.01 -30.26
CA PRO A 35 -6.50 55.83 -29.69
C PRO A 35 -6.97 56.16 -28.28
N SER A 36 -8.27 55.92 -28.03
CA SER A 36 -8.84 55.87 -26.68
C SER A 36 -8.01 54.88 -25.82
N PRO A 37 -7.72 55.21 -24.58
CA PRO A 37 -6.98 54.28 -23.71
C PRO A 37 -7.81 53.00 -23.62
N THR A 38 -7.24 51.89 -24.08
CA THR A 38 -7.73 50.54 -23.82
C THR A 38 -7.78 50.39 -22.29
N PRO A 39 -8.92 50.01 -21.67
CA PRO A 39 -8.93 49.75 -20.27
C PRO A 39 -7.89 48.65 -20.00
N LYS A 40 -6.90 48.93 -19.14
CA LYS A 40 -6.05 47.91 -18.59
C LYS A 40 -6.98 46.82 -18.10
N SER A 41 -6.87 45.62 -18.64
CA SER A 41 -7.40 44.45 -17.99
C SER A 41 -6.73 44.44 -16.63
N GLU A 42 -7.48 44.73 -15.58
CA GLU A 42 -7.08 44.38 -14.24
C GLU A 42 -6.68 42.91 -14.30
N ASP A 43 -5.41 42.63 -14.04
CA ASP A 43 -4.96 41.29 -13.75
C ASP A 43 -5.87 40.77 -12.63
N GLN A 44 -6.95 40.10 -13.01
CA GLN A 44 -7.73 39.32 -12.07
C GLN A 44 -6.78 38.24 -11.59
N GLU A 45 -6.15 38.47 -10.44
CA GLU A 45 -5.50 37.40 -9.71
C GLU A 45 -6.46 36.21 -9.73
N PRO A 46 -6.00 35.03 -10.11
CA PRO A 46 -6.86 33.84 -10.13
C PRO A 46 -7.46 33.71 -8.73
N ILE A 47 -8.80 33.86 -8.63
CA ILE A 47 -9.52 33.64 -7.37
C ILE A 47 -9.23 32.19 -7.01
N ARG A 48 -8.26 31.97 -6.11
CA ARG A 48 -8.01 30.65 -5.52
C ARG A 48 -9.24 30.34 -4.66
N VAL A 49 -10.18 29.63 -5.24
CA VAL A 49 -11.30 29.06 -4.50
C VAL A 49 -10.72 27.94 -3.64
N PHE A 50 -10.34 28.27 -2.42
CA PHE A 50 -10.02 27.25 -1.43
C PHE A 50 -11.32 26.50 -1.14
N THR A 51 -11.38 25.27 -1.61
CA THR A 51 -12.48 24.37 -1.26
C THR A 51 -12.28 24.00 0.22
N GLU A 52 -12.96 24.70 1.11
CA GLU A 52 -12.99 24.39 2.55
C GLU A 52 -13.81 23.13 2.83
N GLU A 53 -13.55 22.06 2.09
CA GLU A 53 -14.27 20.81 2.23
C GLU A 53 -13.36 19.71 2.73
N VAL A 54 -13.82 18.99 3.73
CA VAL A 54 -13.17 17.77 4.21
C VAL A 54 -13.81 16.56 3.56
N ARG A 55 -12.97 15.70 2.99
CA ARG A 55 -13.38 14.40 2.44
C ARG A 55 -12.99 13.30 3.41
N LEU A 56 -13.98 12.63 3.97
CA LEU A 56 -13.82 11.61 4.99
C LEU A 56 -14.21 10.25 4.43
N PRO A 57 -13.25 9.34 4.21
CA PRO A 57 -13.58 7.96 3.88
C PRO A 57 -14.24 7.26 5.08
N ILE A 58 -15.38 6.61 4.83
CA ILE A 58 -16.15 5.88 5.83
C ILE A 58 -16.47 4.49 5.28
N ALA A 59 -16.10 3.44 6.00
CA ALA A 59 -16.58 2.10 5.73
C ALA A 59 -17.94 1.91 6.41
N ALA A 60 -18.93 1.42 5.65
CA ALA A 60 -20.28 1.15 6.13
C ALA A 60 -20.58 -0.35 5.99
N THR A 61 -20.88 -1.00 7.12
CA THR A 61 -21.18 -2.43 7.16
C THR A 61 -22.38 -2.72 8.04
N ASP A 62 -23.07 -3.82 7.74
CA ASP A 62 -24.12 -4.38 8.60
C ASP A 62 -23.55 -5.11 9.83
N THR A 63 -24.44 -5.70 10.66
CA THR A 63 -24.09 -6.49 11.84
C THR A 63 -23.24 -7.73 11.52
N TYR A 64 -23.26 -8.20 10.29
CA TYR A 64 -22.49 -9.36 9.82
C TYR A 64 -21.19 -8.95 9.13
N GLY A 65 -20.92 -7.64 9.03
CA GLY A 65 -19.74 -7.10 8.36
C GLY A 65 -19.85 -7.06 6.83
N HIS A 66 -21.05 -7.20 6.27
CA HIS A 66 -21.28 -7.00 4.83
C HIS A 66 -21.42 -5.53 4.50
N TYR A 67 -20.98 -5.17 3.30
CA TYR A 67 -21.13 -3.83 2.77
C TYR A 67 -22.60 -3.41 2.70
N ASP A 68 -22.90 -2.22 3.20
CA ASP A 68 -24.23 -1.61 3.08
C ASP A 68 -24.25 -0.62 1.90
N PRO A 69 -24.93 -0.96 0.78
CA PRO A 69 -24.99 -0.10 -0.39
C PRO A 69 -26.01 1.04 -0.26
N THR A 70 -26.76 1.11 0.85
CA THR A 70 -27.89 2.03 1.01
C THR A 70 -27.58 3.21 1.91
N LEU A 71 -26.31 3.47 2.22
CA LEU A 71 -25.89 4.56 3.10
C LEU A 71 -26.33 5.93 2.56
N THR A 72 -27.02 6.70 3.38
CA THR A 72 -27.45 8.07 3.09
C THR A 72 -26.85 9.08 4.08
N SER A 73 -26.98 10.38 3.78
CA SER A 73 -26.54 11.45 4.70
C SER A 73 -27.27 11.43 6.04
N ASP A 74 -28.51 10.96 6.06
CA ASP A 74 -29.34 10.93 7.26
C ASP A 74 -28.91 9.81 8.23
N ASP A 75 -28.24 8.79 7.70
CA ASP A 75 -27.73 7.67 8.50
C ASP A 75 -26.43 8.00 9.25
N VAL A 76 -25.73 9.09 8.87
CA VAL A 76 -24.38 9.40 9.34
C VAL A 76 -24.36 10.63 10.23
N LEU A 77 -23.70 10.53 11.38
CA LEU A 77 -23.35 11.66 12.23
C LEU A 77 -21.82 11.82 12.19
N VAL A 78 -21.36 13.01 11.80
CA VAL A 78 -19.93 13.37 11.84
C VAL A 78 -19.73 14.43 12.92
N LEU A 79 -18.80 14.20 13.82
CA LEU A 79 -18.33 15.16 14.82
C LEU A 79 -16.87 15.52 14.53
N GLU A 80 -16.55 16.81 14.47
CA GLU A 80 -15.17 17.31 14.41
C GLU A 80 -14.89 18.11 15.68
N ASP A 81 -13.89 17.70 16.46
CA ASP A 81 -13.59 18.25 17.79
C ASP A 81 -14.83 18.36 18.70
N GLY A 82 -15.73 17.33 18.62
CA GLY A 82 -16.98 17.27 19.37
C GLY A 82 -18.13 18.10 18.80
N GLN A 83 -17.93 18.85 17.71
CA GLN A 83 -18.97 19.64 17.06
C GLN A 83 -19.58 18.90 15.87
N GLN A 84 -20.90 18.81 15.80
CA GLN A 84 -21.60 18.18 14.68
C GLN A 84 -21.37 18.95 13.39
N GLN A 85 -21.06 18.22 12.33
CA GLN A 85 -20.81 18.75 11.00
C GLN A 85 -21.99 18.49 10.06
N GLN A 86 -22.25 19.45 9.16
CA GLN A 86 -23.27 19.30 8.13
C GLN A 86 -22.70 18.56 6.91
N ILE A 87 -23.21 17.36 6.64
CA ILE A 87 -22.82 16.56 5.48
C ILE A 87 -23.39 17.20 4.21
N LYS A 88 -22.54 17.42 3.21
CA LYS A 88 -22.92 17.92 1.89
C LYS A 88 -23.22 16.80 0.91
N SER A 89 -22.43 15.75 0.92
CA SER A 89 -22.60 14.60 0.03
C SER A 89 -22.00 13.32 0.59
N ILE A 90 -22.57 12.20 0.17
CA ILE A 90 -22.00 10.85 0.35
C ILE A 90 -21.89 10.22 -1.03
N GLN A 91 -20.71 9.72 -1.38
CA GLN A 91 -20.44 9.15 -2.69
C GLN A 91 -19.59 7.88 -2.56
N HIS A 92 -19.90 6.89 -3.38
CA HIS A 92 -19.00 5.76 -3.59
C HIS A 92 -18.04 6.08 -4.74
N LEU A 93 -16.76 6.22 -4.43
CA LEU A 93 -15.72 6.58 -5.41
C LEU A 93 -14.83 5.39 -5.74
N PRO A 94 -14.26 5.33 -6.96
CA PRO A 94 -13.27 4.32 -7.31
C PRO A 94 -12.09 4.33 -6.34
N ALA A 95 -11.58 3.14 -6.01
CA ALA A 95 -10.45 2.99 -5.11
C ALA A 95 -9.11 3.02 -5.86
N ASN A 96 -8.11 3.69 -5.26
CA ASN A 96 -6.71 3.60 -5.62
C ASN A 96 -6.00 2.82 -4.49
N VAL A 97 -5.52 1.62 -4.79
CA VAL A 97 -4.96 0.67 -3.80
C VAL A 97 -3.49 0.45 -4.07
N LEU A 98 -2.63 0.80 -3.13
CA LEU A 98 -1.21 0.46 -3.17
C LEU A 98 -0.94 -0.74 -2.26
N LEU A 99 -0.46 -1.84 -2.86
CA LEU A 99 0.05 -2.97 -2.08
C LEU A 99 1.50 -2.71 -1.71
N LEU A 100 1.80 -2.83 -0.41
CA LEU A 100 3.14 -2.66 0.16
C LEU A 100 3.56 -4.00 0.77
N LEU A 101 4.43 -4.73 0.05
CA LEU A 101 4.77 -6.12 0.31
C LEU A 101 6.14 -6.24 0.96
N ASP A 102 6.18 -6.74 2.19
CA ASP A 102 7.41 -7.03 2.91
C ASP A 102 8.04 -8.33 2.41
N VAL A 103 9.18 -8.21 1.77
CA VAL A 103 9.99 -9.35 1.29
C VAL A 103 11.31 -9.48 2.03
N GLY A 104 11.54 -8.72 3.11
CA GLY A 104 12.72 -8.84 3.96
C GLY A 104 12.63 -10.06 4.87
N ASN A 105 13.67 -10.88 4.92
CA ASN A 105 13.68 -12.13 5.66
C ASN A 105 14.92 -12.22 6.56
N GLN A 106 14.86 -11.59 7.74
CA GLN A 106 16.01 -11.49 8.66
C GLN A 106 16.41 -12.83 9.29
N LEU A 107 15.45 -13.70 9.57
CA LEU A 107 15.67 -14.95 10.31
C LEU A 107 15.23 -16.20 9.53
N GLY A 108 14.94 -16.07 8.24
CA GLY A 108 14.40 -17.18 7.44
C GLY A 108 12.94 -17.55 7.78
N LEU A 109 12.22 -16.66 8.47
CA LEU A 109 10.87 -16.93 8.97
C LEU A 109 9.76 -16.54 7.98
N LYS A 110 10.11 -15.71 6.98
CA LYS A 110 9.14 -15.20 6.00
C LYS A 110 9.18 -16.02 4.71
N ASP A 111 8.02 -16.44 4.26
CA ASP A 111 7.86 -17.07 2.96
C ASP A 111 7.40 -16.02 1.92
N THR A 112 8.31 -15.68 1.01
CA THR A 112 8.03 -14.75 -0.10
C THR A 112 6.94 -15.30 -1.03
N ASN A 113 6.78 -16.62 -1.15
CA ASN A 113 5.70 -17.21 -1.93
C ASN A 113 4.35 -16.97 -1.26
N LEU A 114 4.27 -17.15 0.05
CA LEU A 114 3.06 -16.85 0.82
C LEU A 114 2.68 -15.37 0.70
N THR A 115 3.64 -14.45 0.83
CA THR A 115 3.40 -13.02 0.62
C THR A 115 2.87 -12.73 -0.79
N ARG A 116 3.41 -13.40 -1.81
CA ARG A 116 2.94 -13.31 -3.21
C ARG A 116 1.51 -13.83 -3.36
N ASP A 117 1.19 -14.97 -2.78
CA ASP A 117 -0.14 -15.59 -2.84
C ASP A 117 -1.19 -14.71 -2.16
N VAL A 118 -0.86 -14.13 -1.02
CA VAL A 118 -1.67 -13.12 -0.33
C VAL A 118 -1.92 -11.91 -1.23
N ALA A 119 -0.87 -11.34 -1.83
CA ALA A 119 -1.01 -10.21 -2.74
C ALA A 119 -1.91 -10.54 -3.95
N MET A 120 -1.72 -11.71 -4.55
CA MET A 120 -2.58 -12.18 -5.65
C MET A 120 -4.03 -12.35 -5.21
N ARG A 121 -4.27 -12.88 -4.01
CA ARG A 121 -5.63 -13.03 -3.45
C ARG A 121 -6.29 -11.66 -3.25
N VAL A 122 -5.60 -10.69 -2.65
CA VAL A 122 -6.11 -9.31 -2.52
C VAL A 122 -6.47 -8.74 -3.89
N ILE A 123 -5.54 -8.77 -4.86
CA ILE A 123 -5.72 -8.20 -6.20
C ILE A 123 -6.94 -8.80 -6.91
N ASN A 124 -7.06 -10.12 -6.88
CA ASN A 124 -8.18 -10.81 -7.55
C ASN A 124 -9.53 -10.48 -6.91
N SER A 125 -9.56 -10.26 -5.58
CA SER A 125 -10.77 -9.97 -4.81
C SER A 125 -11.19 -8.50 -4.85
N LEU A 126 -10.32 -7.57 -5.27
CA LEU A 126 -10.69 -6.17 -5.45
C LEU A 126 -11.74 -6.00 -6.56
N PHE A 127 -12.60 -4.99 -6.46
CA PHE A 127 -13.62 -4.70 -7.47
C PHE A 127 -13.02 -4.32 -8.83
N ALA A 128 -13.79 -4.56 -9.88
CA ALA A 128 -13.43 -4.08 -11.22
C ALA A 128 -13.30 -2.54 -11.23
N GLY A 129 -12.32 -2.03 -12.00
CA GLY A 129 -12.05 -0.59 -12.05
C GLY A 129 -11.19 -0.03 -10.92
N THR A 130 -10.87 -0.83 -9.88
CA THR A 130 -9.87 -0.44 -8.88
C THR A 130 -8.50 -0.24 -9.53
N ARG A 131 -7.86 0.92 -9.30
CA ARG A 131 -6.47 1.15 -9.71
C ARG A 131 -5.52 0.59 -8.66
N ILE A 132 -4.60 -0.22 -9.10
CA ILE A 132 -3.70 -0.96 -8.21
C ILE A 132 -2.26 -0.61 -8.56
N GLY A 133 -1.49 -0.19 -7.57
CA GLY A 133 -0.03 -0.12 -7.59
C GLY A 133 0.55 -1.20 -6.71
N VAL A 134 1.77 -1.65 -7.01
CA VAL A 134 2.46 -2.65 -6.19
C VAL A 134 3.89 -2.21 -5.92
N MET A 135 4.25 -2.19 -4.67
CA MET A 135 5.59 -1.93 -4.17
C MET A 135 6.02 -3.07 -3.27
N GLN A 136 7.24 -3.56 -3.46
CA GLN A 136 7.91 -4.43 -2.49
C GLN A 136 8.90 -3.63 -1.66
N PHE A 137 9.21 -4.12 -0.47
CA PHE A 137 10.30 -3.54 0.31
C PHE A 137 11.09 -4.60 1.09
N ALA A 138 12.38 -4.36 1.15
CA ALA A 138 13.34 -5.01 2.00
C ALA A 138 14.29 -3.93 2.55
N MET A 139 15.57 -3.94 2.20
CA MET A 139 16.53 -2.85 2.50
C MET A 139 16.15 -1.52 1.84
N LYS A 140 15.35 -1.55 0.77
CA LYS A 140 14.84 -0.38 0.05
C LYS A 140 13.43 -0.67 -0.46
N PRO A 141 12.55 0.33 -0.51
CA PRO A 141 11.30 0.23 -1.26
C PRO A 141 11.59 0.21 -2.76
N GLU A 142 10.84 -0.61 -3.49
CA GLU A 142 10.92 -0.76 -4.94
C GLU A 142 9.51 -0.85 -5.53
N LEU A 143 9.21 0.03 -6.48
CA LEU A 143 7.94 0.01 -7.21
C LEU A 143 7.99 -1.08 -8.28
N LEU A 144 7.23 -2.15 -8.10
CA LEU A 144 7.14 -3.25 -9.06
C LEU A 144 6.17 -2.94 -10.19
N GLN A 145 5.06 -2.26 -9.87
CA GLN A 145 3.99 -1.91 -10.80
C GLN A 145 3.41 -0.55 -10.46
N THR A 146 3.39 0.35 -11.44
CA THR A 146 2.68 1.63 -11.36
C THR A 146 1.16 1.40 -11.44
N TRP A 147 0.40 2.46 -11.19
CA TRP A 147 -1.07 2.42 -11.18
C TRP A 147 -1.67 1.85 -12.47
N THR A 148 -2.42 0.76 -12.35
CA THR A 148 -3.13 0.11 -13.46
C THR A 148 -4.39 -0.60 -12.97
N THR A 149 -5.31 -0.89 -13.88
CA THR A 149 -6.49 -1.74 -13.66
C THR A 149 -6.30 -3.15 -14.22
N ASP A 150 -5.16 -3.44 -14.89
CA ASP A 150 -4.83 -4.73 -15.49
C ASP A 150 -4.37 -5.74 -14.42
N LYS A 151 -5.32 -6.40 -13.74
CA LYS A 151 -5.02 -7.41 -12.73
C LYS A 151 -4.15 -8.58 -13.25
N PRO A 152 -4.41 -9.16 -14.44
CA PRO A 152 -3.54 -10.21 -15.00
C PRO A 152 -2.10 -9.74 -15.20
N GLY A 153 -1.90 -8.50 -15.65
CA GLY A 153 -0.57 -7.89 -15.78
C GLY A 153 0.16 -7.80 -14.45
N ILE A 154 -0.53 -7.34 -13.40
CA ILE A 154 0.03 -7.25 -12.04
C ILE A 154 0.44 -8.64 -11.53
N VAL A 155 -0.41 -9.66 -11.70
CA VAL A 155 -0.10 -11.04 -11.28
C VAL A 155 1.16 -11.56 -11.97
N ARG A 156 1.37 -11.26 -13.26
CA ARG A 156 2.62 -11.61 -13.96
C ARG A 156 3.83 -10.91 -13.35
N VAL A 157 3.71 -9.62 -13.02
CA VAL A 157 4.78 -8.85 -12.36
C VAL A 157 5.14 -9.48 -11.02
N LEU A 158 4.17 -9.82 -10.17
CA LEU A 158 4.41 -10.48 -8.87
C LEU A 158 5.16 -11.82 -9.04
N LYS A 159 4.80 -12.61 -10.04
CA LYS A 159 5.45 -13.91 -10.31
C LYS A 159 6.88 -13.78 -10.83
N THR A 160 7.20 -12.70 -11.54
CA THR A 160 8.47 -12.56 -12.25
C THR A 160 9.47 -11.61 -11.60
N LYS A 161 8.98 -10.56 -10.88
CA LYS A 161 9.84 -9.49 -10.36
C LYS A 161 9.98 -9.48 -8.84
N MET A 162 9.11 -10.18 -8.10
CA MET A 162 9.16 -10.19 -6.64
C MET A 162 10.36 -11.00 -6.14
N ILE A 163 11.26 -10.36 -5.39
CA ILE A 163 12.54 -10.95 -4.96
C ILE A 163 12.66 -10.78 -3.44
N SER A 164 13.06 -11.86 -2.76
CA SER A 164 13.33 -11.84 -1.31
C SER A 164 14.58 -11.02 -0.98
N GLY A 165 14.51 -10.28 0.14
CA GLY A 165 15.62 -9.51 0.71
C GLY A 165 16.04 -10.01 2.09
N LYS A 166 17.06 -9.38 2.68
CA LYS A 166 17.62 -9.82 3.99
C LYS A 166 16.95 -9.17 5.19
N SER A 167 16.46 -7.93 5.06
CA SER A 167 15.89 -7.14 6.16
C SER A 167 14.81 -6.22 5.64
N SER A 168 13.98 -5.68 6.53
CA SER A 168 12.84 -4.84 6.18
C SER A 168 13.03 -3.42 6.72
N ARG A 169 12.77 -2.40 5.90
CA ARG A 169 12.72 -0.99 6.29
C ARG A 169 11.32 -0.45 6.03
N LEU A 170 10.44 -0.70 7.00
CA LEU A 170 9.02 -0.34 6.91
C LEU A 170 8.82 1.16 6.87
N SER A 171 9.57 1.94 7.67
CA SER A 171 9.47 3.39 7.68
C SER A 171 9.80 4.03 6.33
N ASP A 172 10.88 3.57 5.67
CA ASP A 172 11.23 4.02 4.31
C ASP A 172 10.15 3.63 3.29
N ALA A 173 9.55 2.45 3.45
CA ALA A 173 8.50 1.94 2.57
C ALA A 173 7.19 2.73 2.72
N ILE A 174 6.78 3.08 3.94
CA ILE A 174 5.60 3.93 4.19
C ILE A 174 5.80 5.32 3.58
N ALA A 175 6.98 5.93 3.76
CA ALA A 175 7.29 7.21 3.16
C ALA A 175 7.24 7.16 1.62
N ALA A 176 7.84 6.14 1.01
CA ALA A 176 7.80 5.93 -0.43
C ALA A 176 6.37 5.65 -0.95
N ALA A 177 5.55 4.93 -0.16
CA ALA A 177 4.15 4.68 -0.48
C ALA A 177 3.35 6.00 -0.49
N ALA A 178 3.58 6.91 0.45
CA ALA A 178 2.94 8.21 0.48
C ALA A 178 3.24 9.03 -0.79
N GLU A 179 4.47 9.00 -1.27
CA GLU A 179 4.86 9.67 -2.52
C GLU A 179 4.10 9.14 -3.76
N GLN A 180 3.76 7.85 -3.79
CA GLN A 180 3.02 7.26 -4.93
C GLN A 180 1.61 7.82 -5.09
N PHE A 181 1.02 8.38 -4.04
CA PHE A 181 -0.31 8.98 -4.12
C PHE A 181 -0.31 10.44 -4.60
N LYS A 182 0.86 11.07 -4.74
CA LYS A 182 0.96 12.40 -5.34
C LYS A 182 0.53 12.32 -6.82
N GLY A 183 -0.47 13.11 -7.19
CA GLY A 183 -0.98 13.14 -8.56
C GLY A 183 -1.89 11.95 -8.96
N THR A 184 -2.27 11.06 -8.01
CA THR A 184 -3.28 10.03 -8.32
C THR A 184 -4.64 10.68 -8.62
N PRO A 185 -5.42 10.10 -9.56
CA PRO A 185 -6.77 10.58 -9.85
C PRO A 185 -7.68 10.57 -8.63
N ALA A 186 -8.77 11.33 -8.71
CA ALA A 186 -9.79 11.38 -7.67
C ALA A 186 -10.32 9.97 -7.37
N GLY A 187 -10.51 9.69 -6.07
CA GLY A 187 -10.93 8.38 -5.57
C GLY A 187 -10.55 8.21 -4.11
N THR A 188 -10.96 7.09 -3.51
CA THR A 188 -10.47 6.70 -2.19
C THR A 188 -9.03 6.21 -2.29
N ARG A 189 -8.25 6.41 -1.23
CA ARG A 189 -6.83 6.01 -1.17
C ARG A 189 -6.65 4.94 -0.12
N HIS A 190 -6.05 3.84 -0.53
CA HIS A 190 -5.82 2.69 0.35
C HIS A 190 -4.39 2.21 0.23
N ILE A 191 -3.79 1.88 1.37
CA ILE A 191 -2.54 1.13 1.44
C ILE A 191 -2.84 -0.21 2.07
N VAL A 192 -2.43 -1.29 1.42
CA VAL A 192 -2.49 -2.64 1.99
C VAL A 192 -1.07 -3.07 2.29
N ILE A 193 -0.74 -3.15 3.58
CA ILE A 193 0.57 -3.59 4.05
C ILE A 193 0.51 -5.07 4.41
N VAL A 194 1.40 -5.86 3.83
CA VAL A 194 1.61 -7.28 4.19
C VAL A 194 3.00 -7.38 4.83
N SER A 195 3.08 -7.45 6.17
CA SER A 195 4.34 -7.36 6.91
C SER A 195 4.20 -7.86 8.35
N ASP A 196 5.32 -8.23 8.99
CA ASP A 196 5.41 -8.38 10.45
C ASP A 196 5.65 -7.05 11.18
N GLY A 197 5.82 -5.96 10.42
CA GLY A 197 6.02 -4.62 10.95
C GLY A 197 7.37 -4.38 11.63
N VAL A 198 8.28 -5.33 11.61
CA VAL A 198 9.61 -5.14 12.20
C VAL A 198 10.44 -4.25 11.29
N ASP A 199 10.82 -3.07 11.81
CA ASP A 199 11.60 -2.07 11.08
C ASP A 199 13.09 -2.19 11.45
N THR A 200 13.91 -2.48 10.45
CA THR A 200 15.36 -2.59 10.65
C THR A 200 16.01 -1.23 10.74
N PRO A 201 16.82 -0.94 11.78
CA PRO A 201 17.51 0.34 11.92
C PRO A 201 18.36 0.74 10.73
N GLY A 202 18.58 2.06 10.55
CA GLY A 202 19.43 2.62 9.50
C GLY A 202 18.69 2.95 8.20
N GLY A 203 17.36 3.10 8.24
CA GLY A 203 16.56 3.70 7.18
C GLY A 203 16.86 5.19 6.96
N LYS A 204 16.38 5.73 5.84
CA LYS A 204 16.51 7.16 5.50
C LYS A 204 15.49 8.03 6.23
N VAL A 205 14.33 7.45 6.55
CA VAL A 205 13.20 8.13 7.16
C VAL A 205 12.90 7.49 8.52
N THR A 206 12.65 8.32 9.53
CA THR A 206 12.16 7.82 10.83
C THR A 206 10.69 7.43 10.72
N MET A 207 10.22 6.48 11.53
CA MET A 207 8.81 6.08 11.55
C MET A 207 7.88 7.30 11.81
N THR A 208 8.26 8.20 12.71
CA THR A 208 7.50 9.43 12.97
C THR A 208 7.31 10.29 11.72
N ASN A 209 8.37 10.47 10.92
CA ASN A 209 8.29 11.24 9.68
C ASN A 209 7.51 10.49 8.59
N ALA A 210 7.66 9.17 8.50
CA ALA A 210 6.87 8.35 7.59
C ALA A 210 5.37 8.44 7.89
N LEU A 211 4.98 8.40 9.16
CA LEU A 211 3.59 8.55 9.60
C LEU A 211 3.04 9.95 9.33
N LYS A 212 3.83 11.01 9.50
CA LYS A 212 3.42 12.36 9.09
C LYS A 212 3.10 12.44 7.60
N GLN A 213 3.95 11.85 6.75
CA GLN A 213 3.71 11.79 5.30
C GLN A 213 2.47 10.96 4.97
N LEU A 214 2.29 9.82 5.64
CA LEU A 214 1.10 8.97 5.49
C LEU A 214 -0.19 9.73 5.84
N ASN A 215 -0.20 10.46 6.94
CA ASN A 215 -1.35 11.24 7.37
C ASN A 215 -1.72 12.37 6.38
N SER A 216 -0.72 12.96 5.72
CA SER A 216 -0.94 14.02 4.74
C SER A 216 -1.69 13.56 3.48
N ILE A 217 -1.53 12.29 3.08
CA ILE A 217 -2.21 11.73 1.91
C ILE A 217 -3.63 11.24 2.18
N GLN A 218 -4.04 11.20 3.45
CA GLN A 218 -5.36 10.77 3.88
C GLN A 218 -5.78 9.37 3.36
N ALA A 219 -4.86 8.41 3.30
CA ALA A 219 -5.14 7.04 2.91
C ALA A 219 -5.62 6.21 4.10
N SER A 220 -6.54 5.26 3.85
CA SER A 220 -6.88 4.20 4.80
C SER A 220 -5.85 3.07 4.71
N VAL A 221 -5.28 2.66 5.84
CA VAL A 221 -4.22 1.64 5.88
C VAL A 221 -4.79 0.32 6.40
N HIS A 222 -4.81 -0.70 5.54
CA HIS A 222 -5.20 -2.04 5.89
C HIS A 222 -3.94 -2.88 6.05
N ILE A 223 -3.85 -3.64 7.13
CA ILE A 223 -2.64 -4.39 7.47
C ILE A 223 -2.98 -5.86 7.62
N LEU A 224 -2.28 -6.69 6.87
CA LEU A 224 -2.27 -8.12 7.02
C LEU A 224 -0.93 -8.50 7.64
N SER A 225 -0.96 -8.67 8.97
CA SER A 225 0.26 -8.89 9.74
C SER A 225 0.47 -10.36 10.03
N TYR A 226 1.64 -10.87 9.73
CA TYR A 226 2.04 -12.24 10.10
C TYR A 226 2.89 -12.29 11.37
N THR A 227 2.77 -11.30 12.28
CA THR A 227 3.45 -11.30 13.58
C THR A 227 3.14 -12.52 14.43
N VAL A 228 1.88 -12.97 14.42
CA VAL A 228 1.45 -14.17 15.16
C VAL A 228 2.10 -15.41 14.58
N LEU A 229 2.07 -15.58 13.27
CA LEU A 229 2.72 -16.70 12.57
C LEU A 229 4.23 -16.73 12.82
N ALA A 230 4.89 -15.58 12.72
CA ALA A 230 6.32 -15.46 12.97
C ALA A 230 6.68 -15.85 14.42
N ARG A 231 5.87 -15.46 15.39
CA ARG A 231 6.09 -15.86 16.80
C ARG A 231 5.89 -17.36 17.03
N GLN A 232 4.87 -17.96 16.42
CA GLN A 232 4.64 -19.41 16.50
C GLN A 232 5.80 -20.21 15.91
N GLU A 233 6.29 -19.76 14.75
CA GLU A 233 7.46 -20.37 14.13
C GLU A 233 8.72 -20.23 15.00
N LEU A 234 8.95 -19.04 15.55
CA LEU A 234 10.03 -18.78 16.51
C LEU A 234 9.94 -19.67 17.74
N GLU A 235 8.74 -19.84 18.30
CA GLU A 235 8.52 -20.67 19.47
C GLU A 235 8.89 -22.13 19.18
N THR A 236 8.53 -22.63 18.01
CA THR A 236 8.92 -23.95 17.55
C THR A 236 10.45 -24.07 17.41
N GLN A 237 11.10 -23.05 16.86
CA GLN A 237 12.56 -23.03 16.66
C GLN A 237 13.35 -22.76 17.96
N THR A 238 12.74 -22.17 19.00
CA THR A 238 13.41 -21.83 20.27
C THR A 238 13.34 -22.95 21.32
N LYS A 239 12.63 -24.03 21.06
CA LYS A 239 12.62 -25.18 21.98
C LYS A 239 14.05 -25.71 22.14
N ILE A 240 14.52 -25.71 23.40
CA ILE A 240 15.87 -26.20 23.76
C ILE A 240 15.99 -27.68 23.42
N TRP A 241 14.91 -28.42 23.60
CA TRP A 241 14.83 -29.83 23.28
C TRP A 241 13.82 -30.05 22.16
N ARG A 242 14.26 -30.68 21.08
CA ARG A 242 13.41 -31.11 19.98
C ARG A 242 13.26 -32.63 20.07
N PRO A 243 12.05 -33.18 20.20
CA PRO A 243 11.83 -34.60 20.15
C PRO A 243 12.44 -35.19 18.88
N GLY A 244 13.19 -36.25 19.00
CA GLY A 244 13.60 -37.02 17.83
C GLY A 244 12.39 -37.78 17.25
N ASP A 245 12.47 -38.18 15.99
CA ASP A 245 11.39 -38.90 15.28
C ASP A 245 11.14 -40.32 15.83
N GLY A 246 11.64 -40.64 17.00
CA GLY A 246 11.55 -41.98 17.60
C GLY A 246 12.40 -43.04 16.88
N ILE A 247 12.03 -44.28 17.03
CA ILE A 247 12.71 -45.40 16.36
C ILE A 247 12.24 -45.42 14.90
N GLN A 248 13.06 -44.94 13.97
CA GLN A 248 12.84 -45.22 12.56
C GLN A 248 13.19 -46.69 12.30
N ARG A 249 12.22 -47.53 12.08
CA ARG A 249 12.41 -48.81 11.43
C ARG A 249 12.60 -48.53 9.94
N ASP A 250 13.85 -48.50 9.51
CA ASP A 250 14.15 -48.41 8.07
C ASP A 250 13.57 -49.64 7.36
N GLY A 251 12.37 -49.48 6.80
CA GLY A 251 11.71 -50.55 6.04
C GLY A 251 12.35 -50.80 4.66
N ASN A 252 13.39 -50.02 4.26
CA ASN A 252 14.05 -50.14 2.98
C ASN A 252 15.44 -50.82 3.10
N PRO A 253 15.64 -51.97 2.52
CA PRO A 253 16.91 -52.72 2.57
C PRO A 253 18.12 -51.93 2.00
N GLY A 254 17.90 -50.85 1.27
CA GLY A 254 18.96 -50.07 0.60
C GLY A 254 19.45 -48.83 1.33
N SER A 255 18.90 -48.48 2.50
CA SER A 255 19.25 -47.22 3.19
C SER A 255 20.39 -47.28 4.21
N ASN A 256 20.99 -48.45 4.42
CA ASN A 256 22.14 -48.60 5.28
C ASN A 256 23.43 -48.53 4.45
N PRO A 257 24.23 -47.43 4.54
CA PRO A 257 25.45 -47.31 3.75
C PRO A 257 26.49 -48.41 4.03
N VAL A 258 26.38 -49.12 5.18
CA VAL A 258 27.26 -50.24 5.55
C VAL A 258 26.79 -51.55 4.89
N ALA A 259 25.49 -51.63 4.50
CA ALA A 259 24.93 -52.84 3.87
C ALA A 259 25.00 -52.78 2.33
N ASN A 260 25.21 -51.60 1.74
CA ASN A 260 25.33 -51.43 0.30
C ASN A 260 26.78 -51.53 -0.12
N GLY A 261 27.19 -52.73 -0.51
CA GLY A 261 28.43 -52.92 -1.21
C GLY A 261 29.49 -53.81 -0.57
N ASP A 262 29.25 -54.38 0.63
CA ASP A 262 30.15 -55.38 1.20
C ASP A 262 29.59 -56.80 0.96
N PRO A 263 30.09 -57.55 -0.05
CA PRO A 263 29.61 -58.89 -0.36
C PRO A 263 30.01 -59.92 0.70
N THR A 264 30.73 -59.52 1.75
CA THR A 264 31.16 -60.40 2.85
C THR A 264 30.23 -60.42 4.05
N LEU A 265 29.22 -59.50 4.09
CA LEU A 265 28.27 -59.47 5.18
C LEU A 265 27.11 -60.47 4.93
N PRO A 266 26.78 -61.29 5.92
CA PRO A 266 25.70 -62.25 5.79
C PRO A 266 24.35 -61.53 5.62
N PRO A 267 23.41 -62.04 4.82
CA PRO A 267 22.12 -61.41 4.55
C PRO A 267 21.22 -61.27 5.80
N THR A 268 21.65 -61.74 6.93
CA THR A 268 20.97 -61.67 8.23
C THR A 268 21.59 -60.68 9.19
N ALA A 269 22.51 -59.79 8.75
CA ALA A 269 23.06 -58.76 9.63
C ALA A 269 21.91 -57.90 10.22
N THR A 270 21.68 -58.05 11.50
CA THR A 270 20.65 -57.38 12.29
C THR A 270 20.88 -55.88 12.19
N ARG A 271 19.93 -55.20 11.60
CA ARG A 271 19.95 -53.74 11.55
C ARG A 271 19.89 -53.20 12.97
N THR A 272 20.87 -52.47 13.39
CA THR A 272 20.80 -51.70 14.61
C THR A 272 19.78 -50.61 14.42
N PRO A 273 18.73 -50.54 15.26
CA PRO A 273 17.77 -49.47 15.18
C PRO A 273 18.49 -48.13 15.46
N THR A 274 18.39 -47.21 14.54
CA THR A 274 18.95 -45.88 14.71
C THR A 274 18.03 -45.11 15.64
N PHE A 275 18.50 -44.81 16.85
CA PHE A 275 17.80 -44.02 17.82
C PHE A 275 18.11 -42.53 17.56
N LYS A 276 17.18 -41.75 17.05
CA LYS A 276 17.30 -40.30 17.00
C LYS A 276 16.89 -39.72 18.34
N ILE A 277 17.89 -39.45 19.19
CA ILE A 277 17.69 -38.69 20.43
C ILE A 277 17.49 -37.23 20.03
N GLY A 278 16.53 -36.51 20.66
CA GLY A 278 16.30 -35.11 20.41
C GLY A 278 17.56 -34.25 20.50
N SER A 279 17.67 -33.25 19.66
CA SER A 279 18.80 -32.32 19.65
C SER A 279 18.57 -31.15 20.62
N ILE A 280 19.63 -30.72 21.31
CA ILE A 280 19.61 -29.52 22.16
C ILE A 280 20.17 -28.36 21.34
N ASP A 281 19.41 -27.26 21.23
CA ASP A 281 19.90 -26.03 20.59
C ASP A 281 20.81 -25.28 21.56
N THR A 282 22.13 -25.32 21.30
CA THR A 282 23.18 -24.69 22.10
C THR A 282 23.61 -23.32 21.57
N ASP A 283 23.08 -22.86 20.45
CA ASP A 283 23.44 -21.55 19.88
C ASP A 283 22.82 -20.39 20.67
N VAL A 284 23.57 -19.90 21.65
CA VAL A 284 23.16 -18.79 22.53
C VAL A 284 22.95 -17.49 21.76
N ALA A 285 23.76 -17.23 20.73
CA ALA A 285 23.66 -16.00 19.93
C ALA A 285 22.39 -16.01 19.09
N MET A 286 22.05 -17.14 18.48
CA MET A 286 20.82 -17.29 17.70
C MET A 286 19.58 -17.20 18.59
N ARG A 287 19.60 -17.84 19.79
CA ARG A 287 18.50 -17.71 20.76
C ARG A 287 18.27 -16.26 21.21
N ARG A 288 19.37 -15.50 21.40
CA ARG A 288 19.25 -14.06 21.73
C ARG A 288 18.60 -13.27 20.59
N LYS A 289 19.04 -13.44 19.35
CA LYS A 289 18.45 -12.80 18.17
C LYS A 289 16.95 -13.13 18.03
N ARG A 290 16.57 -14.39 18.26
CA ARG A 290 15.16 -14.81 18.22
C ARG A 290 14.31 -14.12 19.29
N LYS A 291 14.80 -14.01 20.52
CA LYS A 291 14.12 -13.27 21.60
C LYS A 291 13.99 -11.77 21.30
N GLU A 292 15.02 -11.17 20.73
CA GLU A 292 14.98 -9.77 20.28
C GLU A 292 13.91 -9.58 19.19
N TYR A 293 13.85 -10.46 18.22
CA TYR A 293 12.84 -10.44 17.16
C TYR A 293 11.41 -10.66 17.71
N GLU A 294 11.22 -11.58 18.65
CA GLU A 294 9.93 -11.78 19.30
C GLU A 294 9.44 -10.51 20.03
N ARG A 295 10.34 -9.82 20.74
CA ARG A 295 10.00 -8.52 21.35
C ARG A 295 9.66 -7.46 20.30
N ALA A 296 10.45 -7.40 19.24
CA ALA A 296 10.21 -6.49 18.12
C ALA A 296 8.84 -6.74 17.46
N THR A 297 8.47 -8.00 17.22
CA THR A 297 7.14 -8.34 16.66
C THR A 297 5.98 -7.96 17.57
N ARG A 298 6.12 -8.10 18.91
CA ARG A 298 5.08 -7.65 19.85
C ARG A 298 4.94 -6.12 19.88
N GLN A 299 6.04 -5.40 19.75
CA GLN A 299 6.02 -3.94 19.67
C GLN A 299 5.46 -3.46 18.33
N SER A 300 5.88 -4.09 17.22
CA SER A 300 5.38 -3.73 15.90
C SER A 300 3.89 -3.97 15.75
N GLU A 301 3.35 -5.05 16.33
CA GLU A 301 1.91 -5.34 16.32
C GLU A 301 1.08 -4.21 16.92
N LYS A 302 1.51 -3.65 18.06
CA LYS A 302 0.85 -2.48 18.67
C LYS A 302 0.90 -1.26 17.73
N GLN A 303 2.07 -0.97 17.18
CA GLN A 303 2.27 0.16 16.27
C GLN A 303 1.45 0.01 14.98
N LEU A 304 1.41 -1.20 14.40
CA LEU A 304 0.60 -1.48 13.22
C LEU A 304 -0.89 -1.33 13.53
N THR A 305 -1.34 -1.75 14.73
CA THR A 305 -2.74 -1.57 15.16
C THR A 305 -3.09 -0.09 15.24
N GLU A 306 -2.24 0.73 15.85
CA GLU A 306 -2.44 2.18 15.92
C GLU A 306 -2.50 2.82 14.53
N ILE A 307 -1.59 2.45 13.62
CA ILE A 307 -1.60 2.96 12.24
C ILE A 307 -2.92 2.63 11.53
N ALA A 308 -3.39 1.39 11.64
CA ALA A 308 -4.63 0.97 11.00
C ALA A 308 -5.84 1.73 11.56
N GLU A 309 -5.97 1.82 12.88
CA GLU A 309 -7.08 2.48 13.55
C GLU A 309 -7.10 3.99 13.29
N GLU A 310 -5.96 4.66 13.40
CA GLU A 310 -5.82 6.10 13.13
C GLU A 310 -6.21 6.47 11.69
N SER A 311 -5.87 5.61 10.72
CA SER A 311 -6.15 5.84 9.30
C SER A 311 -7.57 5.43 8.87
N GLY A 312 -8.35 4.78 9.74
CA GLY A 312 -9.68 4.24 9.41
C GLY A 312 -9.65 2.93 8.62
N GLY A 313 -8.49 2.27 8.57
CA GLY A 313 -8.35 0.92 8.02
C GLY A 313 -8.53 -0.18 9.08
N ARG A 314 -8.01 -1.37 8.82
CA ARG A 314 -8.07 -2.53 9.74
C ARG A 314 -6.76 -3.29 9.77
N ILE A 315 -6.46 -3.87 10.92
CA ILE A 315 -5.41 -4.87 11.06
C ILE A 315 -6.03 -6.27 11.16
N PHE A 316 -5.37 -7.24 10.54
CA PHE A 316 -5.70 -8.65 10.59
C PHE A 316 -4.47 -9.41 11.10
N LEU A 317 -4.68 -10.30 12.06
CA LEU A 317 -3.65 -11.06 12.78
C LEU A 317 -3.91 -12.57 12.63
N PRO A 318 -3.72 -13.14 11.43
CA PRO A 318 -3.98 -14.55 11.17
C PRO A 318 -3.10 -15.45 12.03
N THR A 319 -3.66 -16.60 12.43
CA THR A 319 -2.97 -17.61 13.24
C THR A 319 -2.43 -18.77 12.43
N ASN A 320 -2.83 -18.85 11.15
CA ASN A 320 -2.35 -19.87 10.22
C ASN A 320 -2.38 -19.37 8.76
N PRO A 321 -1.66 -20.02 7.82
CA PRO A 321 -1.58 -19.58 6.43
C PRO A 321 -2.94 -19.55 5.70
N ASN A 322 -3.87 -20.45 6.01
CA ASN A 322 -5.19 -20.48 5.38
C ASN A 322 -6.03 -19.28 5.81
N GLU A 323 -5.99 -18.93 7.09
CA GLU A 323 -6.63 -17.73 7.61
C GLU A 323 -6.04 -16.47 7.00
N LEU A 324 -4.72 -16.43 6.79
CA LEU A 324 -4.03 -15.32 6.11
C LEU A 324 -4.61 -15.07 4.72
N LEU A 325 -4.83 -16.12 3.93
CA LEU A 325 -5.44 -16.01 2.60
C LEU A 325 -6.92 -15.61 2.64
N ALA A 326 -7.69 -16.12 3.63
CA ALA A 326 -9.10 -15.74 3.79
C ALA A 326 -9.24 -14.27 4.23
N GLN A 327 -8.36 -13.77 5.09
CA GLN A 327 -8.36 -12.37 5.52
C GLN A 327 -7.94 -11.40 4.40
N ALA A 328 -7.17 -11.86 3.41
CA ALA A 328 -6.86 -11.09 2.21
C ALA A 328 -8.12 -10.70 1.42
N GLU A 329 -9.11 -11.59 1.32
CA GLU A 329 -10.42 -11.28 0.71
C GLU A 329 -11.22 -10.29 1.55
N SER A 330 -11.12 -10.37 2.88
CA SER A 330 -11.79 -9.46 3.78
C SER A 330 -11.28 -8.02 3.64
N ILE A 331 -9.98 -7.83 3.38
CA ILE A 331 -9.40 -6.52 3.04
C ILE A 331 -10.03 -5.95 1.77
N ALA A 332 -10.15 -6.77 0.73
CA ALA A 332 -10.74 -6.30 -0.53
C ALA A 332 -12.21 -5.89 -0.37
N ARG A 333 -12.99 -6.64 0.41
CA ARG A 333 -14.37 -6.26 0.76
C ARG A 333 -14.41 -4.96 1.55
N ASP A 334 -13.53 -4.78 2.53
CA ASP A 334 -13.45 -3.58 3.35
C ASP A 334 -13.13 -2.32 2.53
N ILE A 335 -12.20 -2.44 1.57
CA ILE A 335 -11.89 -1.38 0.60
C ILE A 335 -13.11 -1.03 -0.25
N GLY A 336 -13.83 -2.05 -0.75
CA GLY A 336 -15.02 -1.86 -1.58
C GLY A 336 -16.23 -1.32 -0.82
N SER A 337 -16.24 -1.38 0.52
CA SER A 337 -17.32 -0.87 1.37
C SER A 337 -17.19 0.61 1.73
N GLN A 338 -16.21 1.31 1.17
CA GLN A 338 -15.96 2.69 1.56
C GLN A 338 -16.73 3.69 0.72
N TYR A 339 -17.36 4.63 1.43
CA TYR A 339 -17.92 5.86 0.92
C TYR A 339 -17.00 7.04 1.23
N VAL A 340 -17.15 8.13 0.49
CA VAL A 340 -16.56 9.42 0.83
C VAL A 340 -17.68 10.34 1.26
N VAL A 341 -17.65 10.72 2.53
CA VAL A 341 -18.49 11.77 3.09
C VAL A 341 -17.78 13.11 2.93
N THR A 342 -18.44 14.07 2.31
CA THR A 342 -17.93 15.43 2.17
C THR A 342 -18.73 16.36 3.07
N TYR A 343 -18.02 17.13 3.89
CA TYR A 343 -18.63 18.16 4.74
C TYR A 343 -17.78 19.44 4.74
N ARG A 344 -18.42 20.55 5.09
CA ARG A 344 -17.73 21.82 5.33
C ARG A 344 -17.51 21.96 6.83
N PRO A 345 -16.26 22.09 7.32
CA PRO A 345 -16.01 22.25 8.75
C PRO A 345 -16.67 23.54 9.28
N THR A 346 -17.32 23.44 10.42
CA THR A 346 -17.88 24.61 11.13
C THR A 346 -16.77 25.60 11.48
N ARG A 347 -15.60 25.11 11.84
CA ARG A 347 -14.39 25.90 12.03
C ARG A 347 -13.59 25.91 10.72
N PRO A 348 -13.48 27.07 10.01
CA PRO A 348 -12.81 27.14 8.72
C PRO A 348 -11.39 26.54 8.73
N LEU A 349 -10.98 25.85 7.65
CA LEU A 349 -9.62 25.32 7.54
C LEU A 349 -8.59 26.45 7.48
N ALA A 350 -8.94 27.60 6.87
CA ALA A 350 -8.08 28.78 6.79
C ALA A 350 -7.77 29.40 8.16
N ALA A 351 -8.60 29.16 9.18
CA ALA A 351 -8.38 29.65 10.54
C ALA A 351 -7.53 28.69 11.40
N ALA A 352 -7.19 27.51 10.87
CA ALA A 352 -6.38 26.52 11.57
C ALA A 352 -4.89 26.88 11.53
N LYS A 353 -4.15 26.48 12.57
CA LYS A 353 -2.69 26.55 12.56
C LYS A 353 -2.12 25.50 11.60
N PRO A 354 -1.04 25.80 10.87
CA PRO A 354 -0.34 24.79 10.07
C PRO A 354 -0.01 23.53 10.89
N GLY A 355 -0.35 22.36 10.39
CA GLY A 355 -0.13 21.10 11.08
C GLY A 355 -1.08 20.84 12.26
N GLU A 356 -2.16 21.61 12.43
CA GLU A 356 -3.18 21.37 13.46
C GLU A 356 -3.87 20.05 13.21
N TYR A 357 -3.94 19.20 14.25
CA TYR A 357 -4.70 17.95 14.21
C TYR A 357 -6.14 18.21 14.65
N ARG A 358 -7.12 17.74 13.86
CA ARG A 358 -8.54 17.77 14.18
C ARG A 358 -9.06 16.36 14.37
N LYS A 359 -9.66 16.13 15.53
CA LYS A 359 -10.29 14.85 15.85
C LYS A 359 -11.61 14.69 15.09
N VAL A 360 -11.83 13.52 14.50
CA VAL A 360 -13.09 13.17 13.82
C VAL A 360 -13.69 11.93 14.45
N GLU A 361 -14.97 11.98 14.73
CA GLU A 361 -15.76 10.86 15.21
C GLU A 361 -16.97 10.67 14.29
N VAL A 362 -17.28 9.40 13.98
CA VAL A 362 -18.41 9.04 13.13
C VAL A 362 -19.31 8.07 13.88
N ALA A 363 -20.59 8.34 13.86
CA ALA A 363 -21.61 7.46 14.43
C ALA A 363 -22.75 7.21 13.45
N SER A 364 -23.37 6.05 13.56
CA SER A 364 -24.57 5.72 12.81
C SER A 364 -25.82 6.17 13.57
N ARG A 365 -26.77 6.76 12.85
CA ARG A 365 -28.14 7.03 13.33
C ARG A 365 -29.07 5.86 13.07
N ARG A 366 -28.65 4.89 12.26
CA ARG A 366 -29.42 3.69 11.88
C ARG A 366 -28.95 2.49 12.70
N VAL A 367 -29.90 1.79 13.31
CA VAL A 367 -29.65 0.57 14.07
C VAL A 367 -29.12 -0.53 13.13
N GLY A 368 -28.11 -1.27 13.58
CA GLY A 368 -27.51 -2.35 12.79
C GLY A 368 -26.54 -1.91 11.71
N LEU A 369 -26.29 -0.59 11.58
CA LEU A 369 -25.26 -0.06 10.69
C LEU A 369 -24.02 0.34 11.50
N TYR A 370 -22.87 -0.21 11.11
CA TYR A 370 -21.57 0.09 11.71
C TYR A 370 -20.76 0.96 10.76
N LEU A 371 -20.31 2.10 11.28
CA LEU A 371 -19.49 3.05 10.53
C LEU A 371 -18.08 3.08 11.12
N ARG A 372 -17.08 3.05 10.24
CA ARG A 372 -15.67 3.22 10.61
C ARG A 372 -15.01 4.25 9.73
N SER A 373 -14.30 5.18 10.36
CA SER A 373 -13.54 6.23 9.69
C SER A 373 -12.17 6.40 10.34
N ARG A 374 -11.36 7.29 9.78
CA ARG A 374 -10.14 7.80 10.45
C ARG A 374 -10.52 8.55 11.72
N ARG A 375 -9.61 8.54 12.71
CA ARG A 375 -9.81 9.24 13.99
C ARG A 375 -9.62 10.76 13.90
N GLY A 376 -9.01 11.24 12.83
CA GLY A 376 -8.79 12.66 12.60
C GLY A 376 -7.94 12.94 11.37
N TYR A 377 -7.61 14.19 11.16
CA TYR A 377 -6.74 14.61 10.07
C TYR A 377 -5.87 15.80 10.48
N VAL A 378 -4.74 15.94 9.82
CA VAL A 378 -3.88 17.12 9.94
C VAL A 378 -4.32 18.13 8.88
N VAL A 379 -4.57 19.36 9.30
CA VAL A 379 -4.91 20.44 8.37
C VAL A 379 -3.68 20.71 7.50
N PRO A 380 -3.82 20.69 6.16
CA PRO A 380 -2.71 20.98 5.27
C PRO A 380 -2.17 22.39 5.50
N ASP A 381 -0.84 22.55 5.36
CA ASP A 381 -0.24 23.87 5.31
C ASP A 381 -0.79 24.60 4.08
N ASN A 382 -1.37 25.77 4.28
CA ASN A 382 -1.75 26.66 3.19
C ASN A 382 -0.45 27.14 2.51
N GLN A 383 -0.04 26.48 1.41
CA GLN A 383 1.01 26.94 0.51
C GLN A 383 0.43 27.77 -0.62
#